data_7232d9b0480323e72de9c6981a00704e
#
_entry.id   7232d9b0480323e72de9c6981a00704e
#
_cell.length_a   1.000
_cell.length_b   1.000
_cell.length_c   1.000
_cell.angle_alpha   90.00
_cell.angle_beta   90.00
_cell.angle_gamma   90.00
#
_symmetry.space_group_name_H-M   'P 1'
#
loop_
_entity.id
_entity.type
_entity.pdbx_description
1 polymer ?
#
loop_
_entity_poly.entity_id
_entity_poly.type
_entity_poly.pdbx_seq_one_letter_code
_entity_poly.pdbx_strand_id
1 'polypeptide(L)'
;MADNKTDKADQIARLVQVAHLYYDENLSQQEIADKLEVSRSLIAQYLQQARDRGIVRIEVINPMNSCENIALEIQERANLERVFIVPGMHKFQDLTMRAIAGAASKYLEQNVSDSDILGMAWGRTITRLVQLLAPSVPRDIDVVPLMGERGYTGTYSQINQIVLQTAQSFNGRPYFLLTPMFVSSVQLKQDLMNDPEVRPAVERWDKLTTAVIGIGAVPPSPGSIAYVGAKLMRMMQERGAVGDICGRHFDDDGNLIENEMNDRMISISLDQIRKIKRVIAVASGVEKTRAVLAAMKTQLFSVLFIDEMLAESMLNKMRKVEK
;
A
#
# COMPACT_ATOMS: atom_id res chain seq x y z
N MET A 1 -17.65 11.75 -35.78
CA MET A 1 -16.85 11.34 -34.59
C MET A 1 -16.33 12.50 -33.74
N ALA A 2 -16.42 13.74 -34.17
CA ALA A 2 -16.03 14.94 -33.40
C ALA A 2 -17.11 15.40 -32.41
N ASP A 3 -18.41 15.29 -32.75
CA ASP A 3 -19.54 15.73 -31.91
C ASP A 3 -19.64 15.02 -30.53
N ASN A 4 -19.26 13.75 -30.47
CA ASN A 4 -19.40 12.96 -29.25
C ASN A 4 -18.33 13.26 -28.16
N LYS A 5 -17.21 13.90 -28.55
CA LYS A 5 -16.17 14.33 -27.58
C LYS A 5 -16.47 15.68 -26.95
N THR A 6 -17.07 16.59 -27.72
CA THR A 6 -17.45 17.93 -27.22
C THR A 6 -18.59 17.83 -26.23
N ASP A 7 -19.61 17.01 -26.52
CA ASP A 7 -20.76 16.79 -25.64
C ASP A 7 -20.36 16.17 -24.29
N LYS A 8 -19.35 15.31 -24.28
CA LYS A 8 -18.81 14.67 -23.07
C LYS A 8 -17.98 15.64 -22.21
N ALA A 9 -17.24 16.54 -22.84
CA ALA A 9 -16.47 17.58 -22.16
C ALA A 9 -17.39 18.62 -21.51
N ASP A 10 -18.43 19.05 -22.22
CA ASP A 10 -19.43 20.00 -21.74
C ASP A 10 -20.23 19.41 -20.55
N GLN A 11 -20.55 18.11 -20.62
CA GLN A 11 -21.20 17.43 -19.48
C GLN A 11 -20.31 17.41 -18.24
N ILE A 12 -19.02 17.12 -18.37
CA ILE A 12 -18.09 17.13 -17.24
C ILE A 12 -17.95 18.53 -16.66
N ALA A 13 -17.80 19.56 -17.52
CA ALA A 13 -17.71 20.95 -17.08
C ALA A 13 -18.95 21.37 -16.27
N ARG A 14 -20.14 20.93 -16.69
CA ARG A 14 -21.38 21.21 -15.96
C ARG A 14 -21.44 20.52 -14.61
N LEU A 15 -20.96 19.27 -14.48
CA LEU A 15 -20.87 18.58 -13.20
C LEU A 15 -19.89 19.29 -12.22
N VAL A 16 -18.75 19.74 -12.73
CA VAL A 16 -17.77 20.52 -11.96
C VAL A 16 -18.37 21.84 -11.49
N GLN A 17 -19.04 22.57 -12.37
CA GLN A 17 -19.69 23.86 -12.05
C GLN A 17 -20.73 23.69 -10.93
N VAL A 18 -21.62 22.72 -11.06
CA VAL A 18 -22.66 22.46 -10.04
C VAL A 18 -22.05 22.04 -8.71
N ALA A 19 -21.00 21.19 -8.76
CA ALA A 19 -20.29 20.77 -7.57
C ALA A 19 -19.63 21.97 -6.85
N HIS A 20 -18.96 22.84 -7.59
CA HIS A 20 -18.32 24.05 -7.04
C HIS A 20 -19.36 24.97 -6.37
N LEU A 21 -20.47 25.26 -7.05
CA LEU A 21 -21.54 26.09 -6.49
C LEU A 21 -22.11 25.51 -5.18
N TYR A 22 -22.24 24.18 -5.11
CA TYR A 22 -22.84 23.52 -3.95
C TYR A 22 -21.85 23.37 -2.78
N TYR A 23 -20.62 22.86 -3.03
CA TYR A 23 -19.67 22.49 -1.99
C TYR A 23 -18.74 23.62 -1.57
N ASP A 24 -18.35 24.52 -2.50
CA ASP A 24 -17.42 25.60 -2.20
C ASP A 24 -18.14 26.93 -1.93
N GLU A 25 -19.19 27.24 -2.71
CA GLU A 25 -19.98 28.46 -2.51
C GLU A 25 -21.16 28.27 -1.52
N ASN A 26 -21.42 27.01 -1.07
CA ASN A 26 -22.50 26.66 -0.13
C ASN A 26 -23.92 27.05 -0.60
N LEU A 27 -24.16 27.13 -1.90
CA LEU A 27 -25.51 27.41 -2.40
C LEU A 27 -26.40 26.17 -2.26
N SER A 28 -27.68 26.38 -1.95
CA SER A 28 -28.66 25.28 -1.93
C SER A 28 -28.96 24.77 -3.35
N GLN A 29 -29.44 23.54 -3.45
CA GLN A 29 -29.85 22.98 -4.75
C GLN A 29 -30.90 23.84 -5.48
N GLN A 30 -31.74 24.59 -4.76
CA GLN A 30 -32.74 25.49 -5.33
C GLN A 30 -32.09 26.75 -5.91
N GLU A 31 -31.19 27.38 -5.17
CA GLU A 31 -30.47 28.58 -5.66
C GLU A 31 -29.61 28.27 -6.89
N ILE A 32 -29.01 27.09 -6.93
CA ILE A 32 -28.26 26.61 -8.11
C ILE A 32 -29.21 26.38 -9.30
N ALA A 33 -30.36 25.77 -9.05
CA ALA A 33 -31.38 25.52 -10.07
C ALA A 33 -31.88 26.85 -10.68
N ASP A 34 -32.17 27.85 -9.85
CA ASP A 34 -32.60 29.16 -10.27
C ASP A 34 -31.49 29.90 -11.03
N LYS A 35 -30.24 29.83 -10.56
CA LYS A 35 -29.07 30.46 -11.18
C LYS A 35 -28.73 29.87 -12.55
N LEU A 36 -28.96 28.56 -12.74
CA LEU A 36 -28.66 27.84 -13.98
C LEU A 36 -29.89 27.63 -14.88
N GLU A 37 -31.05 28.13 -14.48
CA GLU A 37 -32.33 28.01 -15.18
C GLU A 37 -32.74 26.55 -15.48
N VAL A 38 -32.53 25.65 -14.49
CA VAL A 38 -32.84 24.21 -14.59
C VAL A 38 -33.69 23.75 -13.42
N SER A 39 -34.19 22.51 -13.49
CA SER A 39 -34.95 21.96 -12.36
C SER A 39 -34.03 21.56 -11.18
N ARG A 40 -34.52 21.71 -9.94
CA ARG A 40 -33.84 21.24 -8.73
C ARG A 40 -33.49 19.74 -8.80
N SER A 41 -34.38 18.94 -9.40
CA SER A 41 -34.15 17.50 -9.58
C SER A 41 -32.94 17.22 -10.47
N LEU A 42 -32.71 18.03 -11.48
CA LEU A 42 -31.54 17.91 -12.35
C LEU A 42 -30.25 18.27 -11.60
N ILE A 43 -30.27 19.29 -10.74
CA ILE A 43 -29.13 19.62 -9.87
C ILE A 43 -28.79 18.45 -8.93
N ALA A 44 -29.79 17.81 -8.32
CA ALA A 44 -29.57 16.63 -7.48
C ALA A 44 -28.92 15.48 -8.26
N GLN A 45 -29.36 15.25 -9.51
CA GLN A 45 -28.73 14.26 -10.40
C GLN A 45 -27.29 14.61 -10.75
N TYR A 46 -26.98 15.88 -11.04
CA TYR A 46 -25.61 16.32 -11.34
C TYR A 46 -24.70 16.13 -10.13
N LEU A 47 -25.13 16.45 -8.92
CA LEU A 47 -24.38 16.23 -7.69
C LEU A 47 -24.13 14.75 -7.44
N GLN A 48 -25.11 13.88 -7.71
CA GLN A 48 -24.93 12.44 -7.62
C GLN A 48 -23.92 11.94 -8.65
N GLN A 49 -24.04 12.33 -9.92
CA GLN A 49 -23.09 11.98 -10.97
C GLN A 49 -21.68 12.49 -10.69
N ALA A 50 -21.53 13.69 -10.09
CA ALA A 50 -20.24 14.23 -9.69
C ALA A 50 -19.56 13.35 -8.63
N ARG A 51 -20.33 12.80 -7.67
CA ARG A 51 -19.84 11.82 -6.68
C ARG A 51 -19.48 10.48 -7.34
N ASP A 52 -20.37 9.95 -8.17
CA ASP A 52 -20.19 8.64 -8.83
C ASP A 52 -18.97 8.63 -9.78
N ARG A 53 -18.68 9.79 -10.40
CA ARG A 53 -17.52 9.97 -11.29
C ARG A 53 -16.24 10.43 -10.55
N GLY A 54 -16.29 10.56 -9.21
CA GLY A 54 -15.13 10.98 -8.40
C GLY A 54 -14.73 12.46 -8.57
N ILE A 55 -15.56 13.30 -9.22
CA ILE A 55 -15.37 14.76 -9.30
C ILE A 55 -15.51 15.39 -7.92
N VAL A 56 -16.42 14.84 -7.09
CA VAL A 56 -16.59 15.21 -5.69
C VAL A 56 -16.24 14.02 -4.82
N ARG A 57 -15.35 14.26 -3.85
CA ARG A 57 -15.01 13.30 -2.79
C ARG A 57 -15.37 13.94 -1.45
N ILE A 58 -16.21 13.27 -0.67
CA ILE A 58 -16.61 13.72 0.67
C ILE A 58 -15.87 12.86 1.68
N GLU A 59 -15.11 13.49 2.55
CA GLU A 59 -14.43 12.85 3.67
C GLU A 59 -15.09 13.32 4.98
N VAL A 60 -15.61 12.38 5.77
CA VAL A 60 -16.14 12.70 7.10
C VAL A 60 -15.00 12.59 8.10
N ILE A 61 -14.50 13.73 8.56
CA ILE A 61 -13.48 13.79 9.61
C ILE A 61 -14.23 13.79 10.95
N ASN A 62 -13.95 12.78 11.80
CA ASN A 62 -14.44 12.76 13.17
C ASN A 62 -13.46 13.52 14.07
N PRO A 63 -13.81 14.73 14.58
CA PRO A 63 -12.89 15.54 15.39
C PRO A 63 -12.60 14.95 16.79
N MET A 64 -13.30 13.91 17.20
CA MET A 64 -13.02 13.17 18.45
C MET A 64 -12.03 11.99 18.24
N ASN A 65 -11.24 12.00 17.17
CA ASN A 65 -10.35 10.90 16.83
C ASN A 65 -9.19 10.77 17.83
N SER A 66 -9.33 9.82 18.76
CA SER A 66 -8.21 9.26 19.53
C SER A 66 -7.06 8.79 18.61
N CYS A 67 -7.37 8.40 17.37
CA CYS A 67 -6.42 7.92 16.38
C CYS A 67 -5.32 8.93 16.01
N GLU A 68 -5.63 10.23 15.91
CA GLU A 68 -4.61 11.26 15.57
C GLU A 68 -3.55 11.40 16.66
N ASN A 69 -3.98 11.45 17.93
CA ASN A 69 -3.05 11.53 19.07
C ASN A 69 -2.19 10.26 19.17
N ILE A 70 -2.79 9.09 18.96
CA ILE A 70 -2.07 7.81 18.93
C ILE A 70 -1.07 7.79 17.77
N ALA A 71 -1.45 8.27 16.60
CA ALA A 71 -0.57 8.35 15.43
C ALA A 71 0.65 9.23 15.70
N LEU A 72 0.45 10.43 16.25
CA LEU A 72 1.53 11.35 16.61
C LEU A 72 2.47 10.74 17.64
N GLU A 73 1.96 10.10 18.68
CA GLU A 73 2.78 9.45 19.70
C GLU A 73 3.60 8.29 19.13
N ILE A 74 3.02 7.46 18.25
CA ILE A 74 3.75 6.39 17.56
C ILE A 74 4.81 6.98 16.61
N GLN A 75 4.48 8.03 15.86
CA GLN A 75 5.43 8.71 14.97
C GLN A 75 6.68 9.18 15.72
N GLU A 76 6.47 9.89 16.82
CA GLU A 76 7.55 10.43 17.63
C GLU A 76 8.44 9.34 18.22
N ARG A 77 7.82 8.31 18.86
CA ARG A 77 8.55 7.20 19.48
C ARG A 77 9.30 6.32 18.48
N ALA A 78 8.77 6.15 17.28
CA ALA A 78 9.35 5.29 16.25
C ALA A 78 10.21 6.04 15.22
N ASN A 79 10.32 7.36 15.32
CA ASN A 79 10.99 8.22 14.34
C ASN A 79 10.48 8.00 12.91
N LEU A 80 9.14 7.94 12.75
CA LEU A 80 8.49 7.80 11.46
C LEU A 80 8.05 9.17 10.91
N GLU A 81 8.09 9.34 9.61
CA GLU A 81 7.61 10.57 8.94
C GLU A 81 6.09 10.72 9.11
N ARG A 82 5.35 9.62 8.93
CA ARG A 82 3.89 9.61 9.01
C ARG A 82 3.34 8.26 9.49
N VAL A 83 2.34 8.32 10.36
CA VAL A 83 1.52 7.17 10.75
C VAL A 83 0.06 7.49 10.45
N PHE A 84 -0.58 6.62 9.71
CA PHE A 84 -2.01 6.70 9.39
C PHE A 84 -2.74 5.56 10.09
N ILE A 85 -3.71 5.91 10.93
CA ILE A 85 -4.53 4.96 11.65
C ILE A 85 -5.94 5.02 11.08
N VAL A 86 -6.45 3.90 10.61
CA VAL A 86 -7.85 3.79 10.19
C VAL A 86 -8.68 3.18 11.31
N PRO A 87 -9.94 3.64 11.52
CA PRO A 87 -10.83 3.07 12.52
C PRO A 87 -10.98 1.56 12.36
N GLY A 88 -10.84 0.82 13.45
CA GLY A 88 -10.96 -0.63 13.48
C GLY A 88 -12.44 -1.07 13.51
N MET A 89 -12.82 -1.99 12.64
CA MET A 89 -14.13 -2.65 12.70
C MET A 89 -13.97 -4.02 13.35
N HIS A 90 -14.10 -4.10 14.69
CA HIS A 90 -13.80 -5.26 15.53
C HIS A 90 -14.30 -6.64 15.03
N LYS A 91 -15.39 -6.68 14.27
CA LYS A 91 -15.99 -7.93 13.76
C LYS A 91 -15.72 -8.19 12.27
N PHE A 92 -15.08 -7.26 11.56
CA PHE A 92 -14.96 -7.30 10.10
C PHE A 92 -13.53 -6.99 9.62
N GLN A 93 -12.61 -7.92 9.85
CA GLN A 93 -11.20 -7.79 9.42
C GLN A 93 -11.04 -7.43 7.95
N ASP A 94 -11.93 -7.93 7.09
CA ASP A 94 -11.90 -7.63 5.66
C ASP A 94 -12.22 -6.17 5.34
N LEU A 95 -13.18 -5.57 6.06
CA LEU A 95 -13.51 -4.15 5.94
C LEU A 95 -12.40 -3.26 6.49
N THR A 96 -11.80 -3.63 7.62
CA THR A 96 -10.63 -2.94 8.18
C THR A 96 -9.45 -2.95 7.20
N MET A 97 -9.13 -4.11 6.63
CA MET A 97 -8.08 -4.23 5.62
C MET A 97 -8.38 -3.38 4.37
N ARG A 98 -9.64 -3.32 3.94
CA ARG A 98 -10.06 -2.47 2.82
C ARG A 98 -9.92 -0.98 3.14
N ALA A 99 -10.21 -0.56 4.37
CA ALA A 99 -10.03 0.83 4.81
C ALA A 99 -8.54 1.23 4.80
N ILE A 100 -7.65 0.38 5.34
CA ILE A 100 -6.19 0.59 5.27
C ILE A 100 -5.73 0.67 3.81
N ALA A 101 -6.16 -0.26 2.98
CA ALA A 101 -5.81 -0.30 1.56
C ALA A 101 -6.27 0.97 0.83
N GLY A 102 -7.47 1.47 1.11
CA GLY A 102 -8.00 2.71 0.53
C GLY A 102 -7.24 3.96 0.98
N ALA A 103 -6.90 4.05 2.28
CA ALA A 103 -6.09 5.16 2.79
C ALA A 103 -4.68 5.17 2.17
N ALA A 104 -4.03 4.01 2.08
CA ALA A 104 -2.71 3.87 1.47
C ALA A 104 -2.73 4.10 -0.05
N SER A 105 -3.80 3.67 -0.75
CA SER A 105 -4.02 3.95 -2.18
C SER A 105 -4.09 5.46 -2.43
N LYS A 106 -4.94 6.16 -1.69
CA LYS A 106 -5.09 7.63 -1.80
C LYS A 106 -3.77 8.36 -1.52
N TYR A 107 -3.02 7.92 -0.51
CA TYR A 107 -1.71 8.48 -0.21
C TYR A 107 -0.72 8.26 -1.35
N LEU A 108 -0.67 7.05 -1.92
CA LEU A 108 0.20 6.73 -3.05
C LEU A 108 -0.13 7.59 -4.27
N GLU A 109 -1.42 7.74 -4.62
CA GLU A 109 -1.89 8.59 -5.72
C GLU A 109 -1.46 10.05 -5.59
N GLN A 110 -1.45 10.57 -4.35
CA GLN A 110 -1.09 11.97 -4.06
C GLN A 110 0.42 12.22 -4.01
N ASN A 111 1.21 11.17 -3.79
CA ASN A 111 2.64 11.29 -3.53
C ASN A 111 3.54 10.69 -4.61
N VAL A 112 2.96 10.05 -5.63
CA VAL A 112 3.70 9.59 -6.82
C VAL A 112 3.75 10.70 -7.85
N SER A 113 4.95 10.93 -8.39
CA SER A 113 5.24 11.94 -9.42
C SER A 113 5.79 11.30 -10.68
N ASP A 114 5.79 12.04 -11.79
CA ASP A 114 6.42 11.59 -13.02
C ASP A 114 7.90 11.26 -12.78
N SER A 115 8.40 10.24 -13.47
CA SER A 115 9.75 9.69 -13.34
C SER A 115 10.02 8.92 -12.04
N ASP A 116 9.02 8.72 -11.16
CA ASP A 116 9.18 7.83 -10.03
C ASP A 116 9.38 6.37 -10.47
N ILE A 117 10.21 5.65 -9.73
CA ILE A 117 10.35 4.19 -9.84
C ILE A 117 9.74 3.59 -8.59
N LEU A 118 8.60 2.94 -8.77
CA LEU A 118 7.76 2.40 -7.70
C LEU A 118 7.99 0.90 -7.52
N GLY A 119 8.50 0.52 -6.37
CA GLY A 119 8.66 -0.88 -5.95
C GLY A 119 7.41 -1.42 -5.27
N MET A 120 6.92 -2.57 -5.68
CA MET A 120 5.76 -3.22 -5.08
C MET A 120 6.14 -4.55 -4.43
N ALA A 121 5.80 -4.73 -3.16
CA ALA A 121 5.81 -6.04 -2.54
C ALA A 121 4.48 -6.77 -2.75
N TRP A 122 4.40 -8.04 -2.36
CA TRP A 122 3.15 -8.79 -2.36
C TRP A 122 2.48 -8.79 -0.98
N GLY A 123 1.17 -9.07 -0.95
CA GLY A 123 0.41 -9.18 0.29
C GLY A 123 -1.07 -8.87 0.09
N ARG A 124 -1.92 -9.44 0.92
CA ARG A 124 -3.39 -9.26 0.84
C ARG A 124 -3.80 -7.78 0.88
N THR A 125 -3.21 -7.00 1.77
CA THR A 125 -3.50 -5.57 1.89
C THR A 125 -3.00 -4.81 0.67
N ILE A 126 -1.82 -5.16 0.14
CA ILE A 126 -1.25 -4.53 -1.07
C ILE A 126 -2.09 -4.86 -2.29
N THR A 127 -2.52 -6.11 -2.45
CA THR A 127 -3.45 -6.49 -3.53
C THR A 127 -4.73 -5.64 -3.50
N ARG A 128 -5.32 -5.44 -2.32
CA ARG A 128 -6.51 -4.58 -2.18
C ARG A 128 -6.20 -3.11 -2.43
N LEU A 129 -5.02 -2.63 -2.01
CA LEU A 129 -4.56 -1.27 -2.29
C LEU A 129 -4.55 -1.03 -3.80
N VAL A 130 -3.94 -1.94 -4.55
CA VAL A 130 -3.83 -1.83 -6.02
C VAL A 130 -5.20 -1.87 -6.70
N GLN A 131 -6.13 -2.70 -6.21
CA GLN A 131 -7.51 -2.75 -6.71
C GLN A 131 -8.30 -1.44 -6.48
N LEU A 132 -7.88 -0.63 -5.51
CA LEU A 132 -8.51 0.64 -5.16
C LEU A 132 -7.79 1.86 -5.78
N LEU A 133 -6.66 1.66 -6.47
CA LEU A 133 -5.97 2.73 -7.17
C LEU A 133 -6.84 3.31 -8.29
N ALA A 134 -7.09 4.61 -8.21
CA ALA A 134 -7.83 5.37 -9.20
C ALA A 134 -7.26 6.80 -9.32
N PRO A 135 -5.99 6.96 -9.73
CA PRO A 135 -5.35 8.28 -9.82
C PRO A 135 -6.09 9.16 -10.82
N SER A 136 -6.31 10.41 -10.43
CA SER A 136 -7.02 11.39 -11.28
C SER A 136 -6.18 11.85 -12.48
N VAL A 137 -4.86 11.69 -12.39
CA VAL A 137 -3.90 12.13 -13.42
C VAL A 137 -2.95 10.96 -13.72
N PRO A 138 -2.77 10.60 -14.98
CA PRO A 138 -1.73 9.64 -15.39
C PRO A 138 -0.35 10.12 -14.95
N ARG A 139 0.57 9.17 -14.67
CA ARG A 139 1.95 9.44 -14.29
C ARG A 139 2.90 8.59 -15.13
N ASP A 140 3.95 9.20 -15.63
CA ASP A 140 5.02 8.47 -16.33
C ASP A 140 5.97 7.86 -15.28
N ILE A 141 5.63 6.67 -14.80
CA ILE A 141 6.37 5.94 -13.78
C ILE A 141 6.79 4.55 -14.25
N ASP A 142 7.88 4.05 -13.69
CA ASP A 142 8.24 2.64 -13.79
C ASP A 142 7.73 1.90 -12.54
N VAL A 143 7.14 0.73 -12.72
CA VAL A 143 6.67 -0.12 -11.61
C VAL A 143 7.39 -1.45 -11.65
N VAL A 144 8.01 -1.85 -10.53
CA VAL A 144 8.83 -3.06 -10.43
C VAL A 144 8.46 -3.91 -9.22
N PRO A 145 8.58 -5.25 -9.30
CA PRO A 145 8.42 -6.12 -8.14
C PRO A 145 9.65 -6.06 -7.25
N LEU A 146 9.45 -6.11 -5.94
CA LEU A 146 10.55 -6.13 -4.95
C LEU A 146 11.09 -7.55 -4.71
N MET A 147 10.47 -8.59 -5.27
CA MET A 147 10.86 -9.98 -5.09
C MET A 147 10.32 -10.84 -6.22
N GLY A 148 10.89 -12.03 -6.39
CA GLY A 148 10.41 -13.04 -7.33
C GLY A 148 9.05 -13.63 -6.93
N GLU A 149 8.44 -14.37 -7.86
CA GLU A 149 7.16 -15.03 -7.65
C GLU A 149 7.26 -16.15 -6.60
N ARG A 150 6.21 -16.26 -5.82
CA ARG A 150 5.97 -17.49 -5.08
C ARG A 150 5.07 -18.40 -5.89
N GLY A 151 5.68 -19.40 -6.50
CA GLY A 151 5.01 -20.37 -7.33
C GLY A 151 4.10 -21.28 -6.52
N TYR A 152 2.95 -20.80 -6.05
CA TYR A 152 1.89 -21.70 -5.60
C TYR A 152 0.48 -21.11 -5.71
N THR A 153 -0.37 -21.95 -6.19
CA THR A 153 -1.81 -22.03 -6.26
C THR A 153 -2.55 -21.35 -5.10
N GLY A 154 -2.81 -20.11 -5.20
CA GLY A 154 -3.71 -19.43 -4.29
C GLY A 154 -4.37 -18.26 -5.00
N THR A 155 -5.58 -17.98 -4.63
CA THR A 155 -6.45 -16.90 -5.12
C THR A 155 -5.93 -15.47 -4.87
N TYR A 156 -4.67 -15.31 -4.46
CA TYR A 156 -4.08 -14.00 -4.17
C TYR A 156 -3.01 -13.66 -5.19
N SER A 157 -3.05 -12.45 -5.66
CA SER A 157 -2.33 -11.91 -6.79
C SER A 157 -0.83 -12.22 -6.75
N GLN A 158 -0.35 -12.76 -7.83
CA GLN A 158 1.07 -12.89 -8.11
C GLN A 158 1.69 -11.50 -8.15
N ILE A 159 2.95 -11.37 -7.77
CA ILE A 159 3.63 -10.08 -7.67
C ILE A 159 3.63 -9.32 -9.01
N ASN A 160 3.85 -10.03 -10.12
CA ASN A 160 3.82 -9.41 -11.44
C ASN A 160 2.43 -8.89 -11.83
N GLN A 161 1.35 -9.49 -11.31
CA GLN A 161 0.00 -8.97 -11.51
C GLN A 161 -0.24 -7.67 -10.71
N ILE A 162 0.29 -7.59 -9.48
CA ILE A 162 0.29 -6.36 -8.67
C ILE A 162 1.00 -5.24 -9.42
N VAL A 163 2.18 -5.52 -9.97
CA VAL A 163 2.98 -4.58 -10.78
C VAL A 163 2.21 -4.12 -12.01
N LEU A 164 1.63 -5.06 -12.77
CA LEU A 164 0.85 -4.75 -13.97
C LEU A 164 -0.34 -3.84 -13.67
N GLN A 165 -1.14 -4.20 -12.67
CA GLN A 165 -2.32 -3.42 -12.29
C GLN A 165 -1.93 -2.02 -11.76
N THR A 166 -0.85 -1.93 -10.98
CA THR A 166 -0.34 -0.63 -10.50
C THR A 166 0.09 0.25 -11.68
N ALA A 167 0.88 -0.29 -12.60
CA ALA A 167 1.32 0.45 -13.78
C ALA A 167 0.14 0.90 -14.65
N GLN A 168 -0.84 0.01 -14.89
CA GLN A 168 -2.05 0.35 -15.64
C GLN A 168 -2.87 1.47 -14.98
N SER A 169 -3.00 1.47 -13.64
CA SER A 169 -3.72 2.52 -12.92
C SER A 169 -3.08 3.90 -13.13
N PHE A 170 -1.77 4.00 -13.13
CA PHE A 170 -1.04 5.25 -13.34
C PHE A 170 -0.74 5.57 -14.81
N ASN A 171 -1.02 4.65 -15.75
CA ASN A 171 -0.58 4.69 -17.15
C ASN A 171 0.96 4.69 -17.29
N GLY A 172 1.63 4.00 -16.32
CA GLY A 172 3.08 3.82 -16.27
C GLY A 172 3.55 2.52 -16.96
N ARG A 173 4.85 2.22 -16.84
CA ARG A 173 5.49 1.04 -17.44
C ARG A 173 5.72 -0.06 -16.42
N PRO A 174 5.17 -1.29 -16.60
CA PRO A 174 5.48 -2.43 -15.75
C PRO A 174 6.82 -3.07 -16.16
N TYR A 175 7.63 -3.46 -15.18
CA TYR A 175 8.77 -4.34 -15.33
C TYR A 175 8.48 -5.64 -14.58
N PHE A 176 8.68 -6.78 -15.24
CA PHE A 176 8.37 -8.07 -14.66
C PHE A 176 9.64 -8.77 -14.17
N LEU A 177 9.51 -9.46 -13.05
CA LEU A 177 10.55 -10.32 -12.50
C LEU A 177 10.10 -11.78 -12.68
N LEU A 178 10.47 -12.38 -13.80
CA LEU A 178 10.03 -13.71 -14.21
C LEU A 178 10.87 -14.81 -13.54
N THR A 179 11.01 -14.73 -12.24
CA THR A 179 11.79 -15.69 -11.45
C THR A 179 11.01 -16.14 -10.22
N PRO A 180 11.24 -17.37 -9.74
CA PRO A 180 10.78 -17.76 -8.41
C PRO A 180 11.52 -16.94 -7.34
N MET A 181 10.86 -16.69 -6.20
CA MET A 181 11.47 -16.00 -5.06
C MET A 181 12.59 -16.84 -4.43
N PHE A 182 12.45 -18.16 -4.38
CA PHE A 182 13.47 -19.08 -3.85
C PHE A 182 13.92 -20.04 -4.94
N VAL A 183 15.22 -20.10 -5.11
CA VAL A 183 15.87 -21.00 -6.07
C VAL A 183 16.69 -22.09 -5.37
N SER A 184 17.10 -23.11 -6.12
CA SER A 184 17.77 -24.30 -5.57
C SER A 184 19.23 -24.05 -5.16
N SER A 185 19.90 -23.06 -5.77
CA SER A 185 21.30 -22.73 -5.48
C SER A 185 21.62 -21.26 -5.61
N VAL A 186 22.71 -20.82 -5.01
CA VAL A 186 23.26 -19.46 -5.15
C VAL A 186 23.67 -19.17 -6.59
N GLN A 187 24.26 -20.17 -7.28
CA GLN A 187 24.64 -20.03 -8.68
C GLN A 187 23.44 -19.77 -9.57
N LEU A 188 22.35 -20.53 -9.41
CA LEU A 188 21.12 -20.31 -10.19
C LEU A 188 20.51 -18.91 -9.93
N LYS A 189 20.58 -18.41 -8.69
CA LYS A 189 20.18 -17.04 -8.39
C LYS A 189 20.99 -16.04 -9.21
N GLN A 190 22.31 -16.17 -9.20
CA GLN A 190 23.21 -15.28 -9.93
C GLN A 190 22.95 -15.32 -11.44
N ASP A 191 22.78 -16.51 -11.99
CA ASP A 191 22.49 -16.71 -13.42
C ASP A 191 21.17 -16.02 -13.80
N LEU A 192 20.10 -16.24 -13.03
CA LEU A 192 18.81 -15.61 -13.26
C LEU A 192 18.86 -14.08 -13.10
N MET A 193 19.54 -13.56 -12.09
CA MET A 193 19.63 -12.10 -11.88
C MET A 193 20.43 -11.38 -12.97
N ASN A 194 21.32 -12.09 -13.67
CA ASN A 194 22.08 -11.57 -14.81
C ASN A 194 21.41 -11.84 -16.16
N ASP A 195 20.33 -12.60 -16.19
CA ASP A 195 19.60 -12.91 -17.41
C ASP A 195 19.05 -11.63 -18.06
N PRO A 196 19.17 -11.44 -19.39
CA PRO A 196 18.69 -10.25 -20.10
C PRO A 196 17.21 -9.93 -19.87
N GLU A 197 16.36 -10.93 -19.64
CA GLU A 197 14.92 -10.73 -19.39
C GLU A 197 14.60 -10.34 -17.93
N VAL A 198 15.49 -10.64 -16.99
CA VAL A 198 15.34 -10.39 -15.54
C VAL A 198 16.06 -9.13 -15.10
N ARG A 199 17.26 -8.91 -15.63
CA ARG A 199 18.13 -7.79 -15.26
C ARG A 199 17.48 -6.42 -15.29
N PRO A 200 16.61 -6.05 -16.27
CA PRO A 200 15.98 -4.74 -16.29
C PRO A 200 15.13 -4.42 -15.04
N ALA A 201 14.49 -5.43 -14.44
CA ALA A 201 13.73 -5.26 -13.19
C ALA A 201 14.68 -5.13 -11.97
N VAL A 202 15.72 -5.98 -11.92
CA VAL A 202 16.70 -6.00 -10.83
C VAL A 202 17.50 -4.68 -10.77
N GLU A 203 17.96 -4.15 -11.90
CA GLU A 203 18.70 -2.88 -11.98
C GLU A 203 17.92 -1.68 -11.47
N ARG A 204 16.58 -1.77 -11.47
CA ARG A 204 15.72 -0.71 -10.93
C ARG A 204 15.66 -0.68 -9.41
N TRP A 205 16.02 -1.76 -8.73
CA TRP A 205 16.05 -1.77 -7.27
C TRP A 205 16.97 -0.72 -6.68
N ASP A 206 18.09 -0.41 -7.34
CA ASP A 206 19.01 0.64 -6.90
C ASP A 206 18.53 2.08 -7.23
N LYS A 207 17.47 2.20 -8.02
CA LYS A 207 16.91 3.48 -8.48
C LYS A 207 15.51 3.76 -7.93
N LEU A 208 15.02 2.91 -7.04
CA LEU A 208 13.68 3.08 -6.45
C LEU A 208 13.57 4.43 -5.71
N THR A 209 12.50 5.14 -5.98
CA THR A 209 12.16 6.40 -5.30
C THR A 209 11.07 6.19 -4.25
N THR A 210 10.17 5.24 -4.51
CA THR A 210 9.07 4.87 -3.60
C THR A 210 8.91 3.35 -3.58
N ALA A 211 8.56 2.79 -2.43
CA ALA A 211 8.21 1.38 -2.29
C ALA A 211 6.96 1.19 -1.42
N VAL A 212 6.16 0.17 -1.74
CA VAL A 212 5.04 -0.29 -0.91
C VAL A 212 5.34 -1.69 -0.42
N ILE A 213 5.41 -1.85 0.90
CA ILE A 213 5.74 -3.11 1.56
C ILE A 213 4.67 -3.54 2.54
N GLY A 214 4.56 -4.84 2.76
CA GLY A 214 3.78 -5.43 3.85
C GLY A 214 4.69 -5.88 4.98
N ILE A 215 4.17 -5.90 6.21
CA ILE A 215 4.84 -6.51 7.35
C ILE A 215 4.16 -7.86 7.64
N GLY A 216 4.92 -8.94 7.49
CA GLY A 216 4.52 -10.28 7.88
C GLY A 216 4.76 -10.52 9.37
N ALA A 217 4.00 -11.43 9.98
CA ALA A 217 4.18 -11.84 11.39
C ALA A 217 4.64 -13.30 11.47
N VAL A 218 5.41 -13.61 12.49
CA VAL A 218 5.80 -14.97 12.87
C VAL A 218 5.38 -15.21 14.32
N PRO A 219 4.51 -16.19 14.63
CA PRO A 219 3.87 -17.11 13.67
C PRO A 219 2.91 -16.34 12.75
N PRO A 220 2.75 -16.79 11.50
CA PRO A 220 1.87 -16.14 10.57
C PRO A 220 0.40 -16.32 10.97
N SER A 221 -0.44 -15.37 10.58
CA SER A 221 -1.88 -15.57 10.65
C SER A 221 -2.29 -16.80 9.81
N PRO A 222 -3.37 -17.51 10.14
CA PRO A 222 -3.78 -18.72 9.44
C PRO A 222 -3.80 -18.60 7.90
N GLY A 223 -4.16 -17.41 7.39
CA GLY A 223 -4.16 -17.14 5.94
C GLY A 223 -2.77 -16.93 5.33
N SER A 224 -1.72 -16.76 6.12
CA SER A 224 -0.36 -16.51 5.62
C SER A 224 0.49 -17.80 5.54
N ILE A 225 0.12 -18.86 6.26
CA ILE A 225 0.83 -20.15 6.27
C ILE A 225 0.90 -20.75 4.86
N ALA A 226 -0.16 -20.61 4.09
CA ALA A 226 -0.22 -21.12 2.71
C ALA A 226 0.86 -20.51 1.80
N TYR A 227 1.35 -19.31 2.11
CA TYR A 227 2.35 -18.61 1.29
C TYR A 227 3.78 -18.94 1.65
N VAL A 228 4.06 -19.14 2.93
CA VAL A 228 5.45 -19.26 3.42
C VAL A 228 5.91 -20.71 3.52
N GLY A 229 4.95 -21.62 3.66
CA GLY A 229 5.22 -23.05 3.89
C GLY A 229 5.54 -23.32 5.37
N ALA A 230 4.87 -24.32 5.93
CA ALA A 230 4.93 -24.62 7.37
C ALA A 230 6.35 -24.94 7.87
N LYS A 231 7.18 -25.57 7.03
CA LYS A 231 8.56 -25.95 7.40
C LYS A 231 9.45 -24.71 7.61
N LEU A 232 9.40 -23.75 6.67
CA LEU A 232 10.18 -22.52 6.77
C LEU A 232 9.72 -21.69 7.97
N MET A 233 8.40 -21.57 8.19
CA MET A 233 7.86 -20.83 9.32
C MET A 233 8.30 -21.40 10.66
N ARG A 234 8.26 -22.70 10.84
CA ARG A 234 8.72 -23.37 12.05
C ARG A 234 10.21 -23.08 12.29
N MET A 235 11.03 -23.23 11.27
CA MET A 235 12.46 -22.97 11.36
C MET A 235 12.74 -21.50 11.72
N MET A 236 12.01 -20.54 11.15
CA MET A 236 12.17 -19.12 11.47
C MET A 236 11.71 -18.81 12.91
N GLN A 237 10.61 -19.41 13.34
CA GLN A 237 10.12 -19.27 14.70
C GLN A 237 11.11 -19.83 15.74
N GLU A 238 11.72 -20.98 15.48
CA GLU A 238 12.75 -21.58 16.31
C GLU A 238 14.01 -20.72 16.42
N ARG A 239 14.28 -19.88 15.39
CA ARG A 239 15.38 -18.90 15.38
C ARG A 239 14.99 -17.54 15.96
N GLY A 240 13.81 -17.40 16.55
CA GLY A 240 13.36 -16.17 17.19
C GLY A 240 12.77 -15.12 16.25
N ALA A 241 12.45 -15.49 14.99
CA ALA A 241 11.79 -14.55 14.09
C ALA A 241 10.43 -14.10 14.63
N VAL A 242 10.15 -12.81 14.52
CA VAL A 242 8.87 -12.21 14.92
C VAL A 242 8.11 -11.64 13.73
N GLY A 243 8.80 -11.32 12.65
CA GLY A 243 8.20 -10.80 11.43
C GLY A 243 9.12 -10.91 10.23
N ASP A 244 8.59 -10.48 9.07
CA ASP A 244 9.36 -10.36 7.83
C ASP A 244 8.96 -9.13 7.02
N ILE A 245 9.90 -8.64 6.24
CA ILE A 245 9.72 -7.65 5.17
C ILE A 245 10.36 -8.21 3.90
N CYS A 246 9.60 -8.29 2.82
CA CYS A 246 10.07 -8.85 1.54
C CYS A 246 10.70 -10.25 1.69
N GLY A 247 10.17 -11.09 2.61
CA GLY A 247 10.67 -12.44 2.91
C GLY A 247 11.91 -12.49 3.79
N ARG A 248 12.46 -11.35 4.22
CA ARG A 248 13.59 -11.27 5.13
C ARG A 248 13.09 -11.19 6.54
N HIS A 249 13.38 -12.23 7.32
CA HIS A 249 12.91 -12.36 8.70
C HIS A 249 13.80 -11.60 9.68
N PHE A 250 13.21 -11.05 10.72
CA PHE A 250 13.88 -10.30 11.78
C PHE A 250 13.38 -10.72 13.18
N ASP A 251 14.23 -10.51 14.17
CA ASP A 251 13.95 -10.74 15.59
C ASP A 251 13.22 -9.54 16.24
N ASP A 252 12.99 -9.59 17.56
CA ASP A 252 12.35 -8.53 18.34
C ASP A 252 13.11 -7.20 18.33
N ASP A 253 14.41 -7.24 18.07
CA ASP A 253 15.27 -6.06 18.01
C ASP A 253 15.40 -5.49 16.60
N GLY A 254 14.75 -6.13 15.60
CA GLY A 254 14.82 -5.75 14.21
C GLY A 254 16.08 -6.24 13.50
N ASN A 255 16.87 -7.11 14.13
CA ASN A 255 18.05 -7.70 13.50
C ASN A 255 17.64 -8.77 12.50
N LEU A 256 18.28 -8.77 11.33
CA LEU A 256 18.05 -9.77 10.30
C LEU A 256 18.48 -11.17 10.82
N ILE A 257 17.59 -12.14 10.64
CA ILE A 257 17.91 -13.54 10.92
C ILE A 257 18.53 -14.15 9.67
N GLU A 258 19.85 -14.31 9.72
CA GLU A 258 20.61 -14.94 8.64
C GLU A 258 20.29 -16.44 8.53
N ASN A 259 20.11 -16.89 7.32
CA ASN A 259 19.90 -18.30 7.01
C ASN A 259 20.25 -18.60 5.54
N GLU A 260 20.53 -19.87 5.23
CA GLU A 260 20.90 -20.31 3.89
C GLU A 260 19.87 -19.99 2.79
N MET A 261 18.61 -19.73 3.17
CA MET A 261 17.59 -19.35 2.20
C MET A 261 17.73 -17.90 1.75
N ASN A 262 18.30 -17.02 2.58
CA ASN A 262 18.58 -15.63 2.21
C ASN A 262 19.53 -15.56 1.01
N ASP A 263 20.52 -16.46 0.97
CA ASP A 263 21.49 -16.51 -0.12
C ASP A 263 20.88 -16.95 -1.46
N ARG A 264 19.82 -17.76 -1.40
CA ARG A 264 19.10 -18.29 -2.55
C ARG A 264 17.79 -17.57 -2.86
N MET A 265 17.54 -16.44 -2.19
CA MET A 265 16.32 -15.66 -2.38
C MET A 265 16.55 -14.53 -3.40
N ILE A 266 15.67 -14.46 -4.41
CA ILE A 266 15.60 -13.35 -5.35
C ILE A 266 14.59 -12.35 -4.79
N SER A 267 15.12 -11.36 -4.09
CA SER A 267 14.37 -10.28 -3.44
C SER A 267 15.32 -9.11 -3.20
N ILE A 268 14.78 -7.91 -3.20
CA ILE A 268 15.50 -6.69 -2.83
C ILE A 268 16.22 -6.88 -1.49
N SER A 269 17.41 -6.30 -1.34
CA SER A 269 18.15 -6.32 -0.07
C SER A 269 17.62 -5.25 0.89
N LEU A 270 17.82 -5.45 2.21
CA LEU A 270 17.45 -4.42 3.20
C LEU A 270 18.26 -3.13 2.99
N ASP A 271 19.50 -3.22 2.52
CA ASP A 271 20.34 -2.05 2.23
C ASP A 271 19.83 -1.26 1.03
N GLN A 272 19.23 -1.93 0.04
CA GLN A 272 18.56 -1.24 -1.05
C GLN A 272 17.28 -0.57 -0.56
N ILE A 273 16.48 -1.24 0.29
CA ILE A 273 15.26 -0.63 0.88
C ILE A 273 15.62 0.63 1.69
N ARG A 274 16.69 0.61 2.48
CA ARG A 274 17.15 1.78 3.26
C ARG A 274 17.48 3.01 2.42
N LYS A 275 17.86 2.82 1.16
CA LYS A 275 18.18 3.92 0.24
C LYS A 275 16.95 4.55 -0.42
N ILE A 276 15.80 3.91 -0.33
CA ILE A 276 14.57 4.39 -0.95
C ILE A 276 14.05 5.60 -0.16
N LYS A 277 13.82 6.70 -0.85
CA LYS A 277 13.38 7.96 -0.22
C LYS A 277 12.06 7.82 0.55
N ARG A 278 11.10 7.04 0.02
CA ARG A 278 9.79 6.84 0.63
C ARG A 278 9.43 5.37 0.64
N VAL A 279 9.37 4.77 1.80
CA VAL A 279 8.88 3.39 1.97
C VAL A 279 7.60 3.42 2.78
N ILE A 280 6.53 2.91 2.17
CA ILE A 280 5.18 2.85 2.71
C ILE A 280 4.94 1.43 3.20
N ALA A 281 4.79 1.26 4.52
CA ALA A 281 4.46 -0.02 5.12
C ALA A 281 2.96 -0.11 5.42
N VAL A 282 2.35 -1.26 5.17
CA VAL A 282 0.96 -1.54 5.49
C VAL A 282 0.85 -2.78 6.37
N ALA A 283 0.09 -2.68 7.47
CA ALA A 283 -0.17 -3.81 8.36
C ALA A 283 -1.59 -3.72 8.93
N SER A 284 -2.23 -4.88 9.16
CA SER A 284 -3.56 -4.97 9.76
C SER A 284 -3.65 -6.17 10.69
N GLY A 285 -4.30 -5.97 11.83
CA GLY A 285 -4.59 -6.99 12.82
C GLY A 285 -3.66 -6.94 14.03
N VAL A 286 -4.27 -7.07 15.21
CA VAL A 286 -3.58 -7.00 16.51
C VAL A 286 -2.51 -8.06 16.70
N GLU A 287 -2.65 -9.20 16.02
CA GLU A 287 -1.67 -10.28 16.01
C GLU A 287 -0.31 -9.88 15.44
N LYS A 288 -0.27 -8.79 14.68
CA LYS A 288 0.97 -8.23 14.11
C LYS A 288 1.70 -7.26 15.04
N THR A 289 1.17 -6.98 16.24
CA THR A 289 1.75 -5.98 17.15
C THR A 289 3.25 -6.19 17.38
N ARG A 290 3.69 -7.43 17.66
CA ARG A 290 5.10 -7.74 17.90
C ARG A 290 5.95 -7.52 16.64
N ALA A 291 5.46 -7.99 15.51
CA ALA A 291 6.15 -7.85 14.23
C ALA A 291 6.30 -6.38 13.79
N VAL A 292 5.24 -5.56 13.95
CA VAL A 292 5.29 -4.14 13.56
C VAL A 292 6.21 -3.35 14.49
N LEU A 293 6.19 -3.61 15.80
CA LEU A 293 7.12 -2.99 16.75
C LEU A 293 8.58 -3.32 16.43
N ALA A 294 8.89 -4.57 16.10
CA ALA A 294 10.22 -4.98 15.68
C ALA A 294 10.59 -4.38 14.31
N ALA A 295 9.65 -4.38 13.36
CA ALA A 295 9.87 -3.78 12.05
C ALA A 295 10.22 -2.28 12.12
N MET A 296 9.61 -1.51 13.04
CA MET A 296 9.98 -0.10 13.25
C MET A 296 11.44 0.08 13.66
N LYS A 297 11.98 -0.84 14.46
CA LYS A 297 13.41 -0.81 14.86
C LYS A 297 14.35 -1.02 13.66
N THR A 298 13.90 -1.65 12.58
CA THR A 298 14.71 -1.84 11.36
C THR A 298 15.00 -0.53 10.62
N GLN A 299 14.20 0.52 10.86
CA GLN A 299 14.24 1.80 10.13
C GLN A 299 14.15 1.65 8.60
N LEU A 300 13.40 0.65 8.12
CA LEU A 300 13.25 0.36 6.69
C LEU A 300 12.10 1.11 6.01
N PHE A 301 11.23 1.76 6.77
CA PHE A 301 10.09 2.52 6.24
C PHE A 301 9.87 3.82 7.00
N SER A 302 9.35 4.81 6.32
CA SER A 302 9.06 6.14 6.87
C SER A 302 7.56 6.40 7.05
N VAL A 303 6.71 5.68 6.33
CA VAL A 303 5.25 5.84 6.37
C VAL A 303 4.59 4.53 6.75
N LEU A 304 3.66 4.56 7.71
CA LEU A 304 2.99 3.37 8.23
C LEU A 304 1.46 3.54 8.17
N PHE A 305 0.76 2.57 7.59
CA PHE A 305 -0.69 2.45 7.59
C PHE A 305 -1.13 1.24 8.41
N ILE A 306 -1.90 1.47 9.47
CA ILE A 306 -2.38 0.45 10.41
C ILE A 306 -3.84 0.68 10.81
N ASP A 307 -4.46 -0.32 11.43
CA ASP A 307 -5.76 -0.15 12.08
C ASP A 307 -5.62 0.28 13.55
N GLU A 308 -6.70 0.82 14.09
CA GLU A 308 -6.80 1.36 15.45
C GLU A 308 -6.45 0.32 16.52
N MET A 309 -6.94 -0.92 16.39
CA MET A 309 -6.65 -1.97 17.37
C MET A 309 -5.16 -2.33 17.43
N LEU A 310 -4.52 -2.40 16.26
CA LEU A 310 -3.09 -2.62 16.16
C LEU A 310 -2.33 -1.45 16.78
N ALA A 311 -2.73 -0.21 16.45
CA ALA A 311 -2.12 1.01 16.98
C ALA A 311 -2.20 1.08 18.51
N GLU A 312 -3.37 0.85 19.09
CA GLU A 312 -3.57 0.81 20.56
C GLU A 312 -2.72 -0.27 21.23
N SER A 313 -2.69 -1.48 20.63
CA SER A 313 -1.88 -2.58 21.14
C SER A 313 -0.38 -2.26 21.12
N MET A 314 0.09 -1.61 20.03
CA MET A 314 1.47 -1.15 19.90
C MET A 314 1.80 -0.11 20.96
N LEU A 315 0.98 0.94 21.09
CA LEU A 315 1.21 2.02 22.04
C LEU A 315 1.22 1.53 23.50
N ASN A 316 0.30 0.64 23.85
CA ASN A 316 0.27 0.01 25.16
C ASN A 316 1.56 -0.77 25.49
N LYS A 317 2.18 -1.43 24.47
CA LYS A 317 3.46 -2.11 24.67
C LYS A 317 4.64 -1.13 24.75
N MET A 318 4.66 -0.09 23.93
CA MET A 318 5.70 0.95 23.94
C MET A 318 5.77 1.64 25.30
N ARG A 319 4.62 2.01 25.88
CA ARG A 319 4.53 2.66 27.20
C ARG A 319 4.93 1.75 28.38
N LYS A 320 4.85 0.40 28.20
CA LYS A 320 5.27 -0.55 29.25
C LYS A 320 6.78 -0.77 29.32
N VAL A 321 7.48 -0.55 28.23
CA VAL A 321 8.95 -0.73 28.17
C VAL A 321 9.68 0.44 28.83
N GLU A 322 9.02 1.58 29.02
CA GLU A 322 9.59 2.80 29.64
C GLU A 322 9.39 2.85 31.19
N LYS A 323 8.63 1.90 31.75
CA LYS A 323 8.44 1.75 33.19
C LYS A 323 9.30 0.63 33.75
#